data_f6647de4c37bbc5eabe1b1932930ea37
#
_entry.id   f6647de4c37bbc5eabe1b1932930ea37
#
_cell.length_a   1.000
_cell.length_b   1.000
_cell.length_c   1.000
_cell.angle_alpha   90.00
_cell.angle_beta   90.00
_cell.angle_gamma   90.00
#
_symmetry.space_group_name_H-M   'P 1'
#
loop_
_entity.id
_entity.type
_entity.pdbx_description
1 polymer ?
#
loop_
_entity_poly.entity_id
_entity_poly.type
_entity_poly.pdbx_seq_one_letter_code
_entity_poly.pdbx_strand_id
1 'polypeptide(L)'
;MYKKFFTLYSSLFTLLIVGCSGPSIPENAQRVNSKPAIYPDYTDVTLPANLCAPNFMVKDAQEVVARFSFGNMEFVFGEDNKVIIDDDDWATMRDAAKGKSITVEVFCNNGDSWKAYKPFQLYISNDTIDPYISYRLIQPSYVAYEDIVLAQRNLTTFDESDIYTNRLVQTEAKGQCINCHSYQNYSTSRMLFHMRQNLGGTMLVDNGKIQKVDLKTDSTISSGVYPAWHPSLNLIAFSTNNTMQTFLMKDNGKIEVFDTASDLILYDVDNNTVSTISNDSNSLESFPIWSPDGKTLYYCDAHFEYAPNDTMSKEQQVIRRYGEIKYNLLRRSFNPQTHTFGEAEMVFDAASRGKSATLPRLSPDGRYLVFALGNYGCFHVWHNEADIYLIDLQQPDSIHRLDGLNSPLSESYPSFSSNGRWIMTDSRREDGNYTRPYISYVPKTAAGQIPKCHKAFAVPQKNPEYNTLLTKSYNRPEFMRQPVTISPKDFAAVAKTDAVKAKYK
;
A
#
# COMPACT_ATOMS: atom_id res chain seq x y z
N MET A 1 -37.12 -83.65 16.17
CA MET A 1 -36.05 -83.29 17.10
C MET A 1 -34.90 -82.81 16.27
N TYR A 2 -34.81 -81.47 15.96
CA TYR A 2 -33.79 -80.85 15.14
C TYR A 2 -33.01 -79.88 16.00
N LYS A 3 -31.72 -80.18 16.24
CA LYS A 3 -30.74 -79.28 16.87
C LYS A 3 -30.21 -78.32 15.81
N LYS A 4 -30.40 -77.00 15.94
CA LYS A 4 -29.78 -75.98 15.15
C LYS A 4 -28.42 -75.58 15.84
N PHE A 5 -27.32 -75.78 15.13
CA PHE A 5 -26.01 -75.21 15.49
C PHE A 5 -25.98 -73.75 15.09
N PHE A 6 -25.70 -72.87 16.06
CA PHE A 6 -25.39 -71.45 15.81
C PHE A 6 -23.88 -71.31 15.79
N THR A 7 -23.35 -70.98 14.60
CA THR A 7 -21.91 -70.64 14.45
C THR A 7 -21.79 -69.16 14.59
N LEU A 8 -21.09 -68.68 15.65
CA LEU A 8 -20.76 -67.28 15.91
C LEU A 8 -19.54 -66.90 15.11
N TYR A 9 -19.72 -66.06 14.06
CA TYR A 9 -18.58 -65.41 13.36
C TYR A 9 -18.19 -64.17 14.14
N SER A 10 -17.04 -64.22 14.84
CA SER A 10 -16.39 -63.05 15.42
C SER A 10 -15.59 -62.36 14.33
N SER A 11 -16.10 -61.30 13.73
CA SER A 11 -15.32 -60.43 12.84
C SER A 11 -14.52 -59.45 13.68
N LEU A 12 -13.21 -59.69 13.73
CA LEU A 12 -12.23 -58.79 14.32
C LEU A 12 -12.13 -57.52 13.39
N PHE A 13 -12.79 -56.44 13.77
CA PHE A 13 -12.62 -55.14 13.14
C PHE A 13 -11.32 -54.53 13.66
N THR A 14 -10.22 -54.66 12.88
CA THR A 14 -8.99 -53.93 13.15
C THR A 14 -9.22 -52.49 12.75
N LEU A 15 -9.46 -51.61 13.75
CA LEU A 15 -9.45 -50.15 13.56
C LEU A 15 -8.00 -49.74 13.24
N LEU A 16 -7.69 -49.50 11.98
CA LEU A 16 -6.49 -48.77 11.59
C LEU A 16 -6.71 -47.32 12.02
N ILE A 17 -6.20 -46.95 13.19
CA ILE A 17 -6.00 -45.57 13.58
C ILE A 17 -4.86 -45.06 12.68
N VAL A 18 -5.18 -44.48 11.54
CA VAL A 18 -4.25 -43.60 10.80
C VAL A 18 -4.10 -42.37 11.68
N GLY A 19 -3.15 -42.39 12.58
CA GLY A 19 -2.71 -41.18 13.26
C GLY A 19 -2.11 -40.27 12.19
N CYS A 20 -2.70 -39.13 11.93
CA CYS A 20 -2.04 -38.01 11.25
C CYS A 20 -0.85 -37.64 12.16
N SER A 21 0.31 -38.22 11.93
CA SER A 21 1.56 -37.68 12.46
C SER A 21 1.81 -36.38 11.71
N GLY A 22 1.88 -35.26 12.42
CA GLY A 22 2.29 -33.99 11.84
C GLY A 22 3.65 -34.08 11.13
N PRO A 23 4.05 -33.07 10.38
CA PRO A 23 5.31 -33.07 9.64
C PRO A 23 6.47 -33.33 10.61
N SER A 24 7.42 -34.20 10.21
CA SER A 24 8.60 -34.56 11.01
C SER A 24 9.89 -34.08 10.35
N ILE A 25 10.87 -33.70 11.17
CA ILE A 25 12.17 -33.24 10.67
C ILE A 25 12.90 -34.44 10.04
N PRO A 26 13.41 -34.31 8.80
CA PRO A 26 14.14 -35.37 8.13
C PRO A 26 15.48 -35.69 8.82
N GLU A 27 15.68 -36.93 9.25
CA GLU A 27 16.89 -37.37 9.99
C GLU A 27 18.18 -37.31 9.15
N ASN A 28 18.09 -37.54 7.83
CA ASN A 28 19.24 -37.69 6.93
C ASN A 28 19.35 -36.53 5.91
N ALA A 29 18.98 -35.30 6.29
CA ALA A 29 19.06 -34.15 5.39
C ALA A 29 20.53 -33.71 5.20
N GLN A 30 20.95 -33.56 3.94
CA GLN A 30 22.26 -33.02 3.59
C GLN A 30 22.31 -31.51 3.90
N ARG A 31 23.26 -31.09 4.73
CA ARG A 31 23.45 -29.67 5.04
C ARG A 31 24.02 -28.89 3.85
N VAL A 32 23.39 -27.76 3.51
CA VAL A 32 23.84 -26.81 2.50
C VAL A 32 24.13 -25.44 3.14
N ASN A 33 25.17 -24.77 2.68
CA ASN A 33 25.62 -23.49 3.28
C ASN A 33 24.96 -22.26 2.61
N SER A 34 23.71 -22.37 2.16
CA SER A 34 22.90 -21.29 1.65
C SER A 34 21.60 -21.17 2.42
N LYS A 35 21.01 -19.97 2.48
CA LYS A 35 19.63 -19.80 2.95
C LYS A 35 18.66 -20.41 1.96
N PRO A 36 17.46 -20.84 2.40
CA PRO A 36 16.42 -21.34 1.51
C PRO A 36 15.87 -20.20 0.64
N ALA A 37 15.53 -20.50 -0.60
CA ALA A 37 14.79 -19.59 -1.49
C ALA A 37 13.29 -19.69 -1.21
N ILE A 38 12.85 -19.14 -0.08
CA ILE A 38 11.44 -19.11 0.30
C ILE A 38 10.69 -17.98 -0.42
N TYR A 39 9.38 -18.15 -0.61
CA TYR A 39 8.52 -17.16 -1.23
C TYR A 39 7.17 -17.00 -0.49
N PRO A 40 6.77 -15.80 -0.06
CA PRO A 40 7.57 -14.57 -0.06
C PRO A 40 8.85 -14.68 0.77
N ASP A 41 9.83 -13.81 0.48
CA ASP A 41 11.12 -13.84 1.19
C ASP A 41 11.03 -13.16 2.58
N TYR A 42 10.79 -13.98 3.60
CA TYR A 42 10.79 -13.56 5.01
C TYR A 42 12.12 -13.79 5.72
N THR A 43 13.20 -14.13 5.01
CA THR A 43 14.50 -14.37 5.67
C THR A 43 15.04 -13.09 6.31
N ASP A 44 15.36 -13.15 7.61
CA ASP A 44 15.95 -12.08 8.42
C ASP A 44 15.16 -10.75 8.41
N VAL A 45 13.83 -10.81 8.35
CA VAL A 45 12.95 -9.65 8.43
C VAL A 45 12.56 -9.35 9.87
N THR A 46 12.14 -8.11 10.11
CA THR A 46 11.52 -7.70 11.38
C THR A 46 10.01 -7.62 11.20
N LEU A 47 9.27 -8.35 12.03
CA LEU A 47 7.82 -8.47 11.98
C LEU A 47 7.16 -7.72 13.15
N PRO A 48 5.96 -7.13 12.96
CA PRO A 48 5.16 -6.55 14.03
C PRO A 48 4.75 -7.58 15.10
N ALA A 49 4.65 -7.12 16.33
CA ALA A 49 4.23 -7.94 17.47
C ALA A 49 2.79 -8.48 17.40
N ASN A 50 2.00 -8.04 16.43
CA ASN A 50 0.61 -8.44 16.21
C ASN A 50 0.32 -8.92 14.78
N LEU A 51 1.35 -9.19 13.96
CA LEU A 51 1.16 -9.66 12.59
C LEU A 51 0.66 -11.11 12.56
N CYS A 52 -0.19 -11.45 11.59
CA CYS A 52 -0.55 -12.83 11.27
C CYS A 52 0.66 -13.65 10.81
N ALA A 53 0.50 -14.96 10.68
CA ALA A 53 1.59 -15.89 10.38
C ALA A 53 2.26 -15.59 9.01
N PRO A 54 3.59 -15.55 8.93
CA PRO A 54 4.33 -15.34 7.67
C PRO A 54 4.46 -16.66 6.89
N ASN A 55 3.34 -17.18 6.40
CA ASN A 55 3.30 -18.38 5.58
C ASN A 55 4.13 -18.19 4.31
N PHE A 56 4.88 -19.24 3.93
CA PHE A 56 5.74 -19.21 2.75
C PHE A 56 5.74 -20.53 1.99
N MET A 57 6.29 -20.54 0.81
CA MET A 57 6.51 -21.73 -0.01
C MET A 57 7.94 -21.78 -0.53
N VAL A 58 8.37 -22.95 -1.01
CA VAL A 58 9.61 -23.13 -1.77
C VAL A 58 9.21 -23.63 -3.16
N LYS A 59 9.30 -22.74 -4.17
CA LYS A 59 8.71 -22.96 -5.51
C LYS A 59 9.21 -24.24 -6.19
N ASP A 60 10.50 -24.57 -6.02
CA ASP A 60 11.14 -25.69 -6.70
C ASP A 60 11.23 -26.95 -5.84
N ALA A 61 10.63 -26.97 -4.64
CA ALA A 61 10.57 -28.15 -3.79
C ALA A 61 9.29 -28.96 -4.06
N GLN A 62 9.40 -30.29 -3.94
CA GLN A 62 8.23 -31.18 -3.90
C GLN A 62 7.65 -31.23 -2.49
N GLU A 63 8.54 -31.22 -1.48
CA GLU A 63 8.17 -31.20 -0.09
C GLU A 63 9.03 -30.20 0.68
N VAL A 64 8.45 -29.53 1.64
CA VAL A 64 9.14 -28.62 2.56
C VAL A 64 8.71 -28.89 4.00
N VAL A 65 9.66 -28.87 4.91
CA VAL A 65 9.43 -28.87 6.35
C VAL A 65 10.22 -27.71 6.97
N ALA A 66 9.60 -26.96 7.86
CA ALA A 66 10.27 -25.89 8.59
C ALA A 66 10.11 -26.06 10.10
N ARG A 67 11.23 -25.94 10.81
CA ARG A 67 11.28 -25.91 12.25
C ARG A 67 11.44 -24.47 12.73
N PHE A 68 10.53 -24.02 13.58
CA PHE A 68 10.57 -22.74 14.26
C PHE A 68 10.95 -22.98 15.72
N SER A 69 11.97 -22.29 16.23
CA SER A 69 12.44 -22.48 17.59
C SER A 69 12.69 -21.14 18.31
N PHE A 70 12.27 -21.09 19.58
CA PHE A 70 12.50 -19.98 20.49
C PHE A 70 12.60 -20.48 21.95
N GLY A 71 13.77 -20.36 22.57
CA GLY A 71 14.02 -20.92 23.90
C GLY A 71 13.83 -22.44 23.91
N ASN A 72 12.88 -22.93 24.71
CA ASN A 72 12.52 -24.35 24.79
C ASN A 72 11.29 -24.70 23.91
N MET A 73 10.74 -23.74 23.18
CA MET A 73 9.61 -23.99 22.28
C MET A 73 10.13 -24.37 20.91
N GLU A 74 9.50 -25.38 20.32
CA GLU A 74 9.76 -25.86 18.97
C GLU A 74 8.44 -26.24 18.31
N PHE A 75 8.24 -25.75 17.09
CA PHE A 75 7.08 -26.06 16.25
C PHE A 75 7.58 -26.47 14.87
N VAL A 76 6.91 -27.44 14.26
CA VAL A 76 7.27 -27.98 12.94
C VAL A 76 6.07 -27.91 12.03
N PHE A 77 6.23 -27.26 10.88
CA PHE A 77 5.18 -27.09 9.87
C PHE A 77 5.69 -27.53 8.50
N GLY A 78 4.79 -28.01 7.65
CA GLY A 78 5.07 -28.41 6.27
C GLY A 78 3.89 -29.10 5.64
N GLU A 79 3.53 -28.71 4.42
CA GLU A 79 2.47 -29.29 3.61
C GLU A 79 2.85 -29.15 2.13
N ASP A 80 3.22 -30.25 1.48
CA ASP A 80 3.79 -30.24 0.13
C ASP A 80 4.97 -29.25 0.06
N ASN A 81 4.93 -28.30 -0.88
CA ASN A 81 5.96 -27.28 -1.02
C ASN A 81 5.70 -26.00 -0.20
N LYS A 82 4.76 -26.03 0.77
CA LYS A 82 4.31 -24.88 1.57
C LYS A 82 4.57 -25.08 3.06
N VAL A 83 4.82 -23.99 3.75
CA VAL A 83 4.86 -23.90 5.20
C VAL A 83 3.68 -23.05 5.63
N ILE A 84 2.62 -23.70 6.07
CA ILE A 84 1.42 -23.07 6.63
C ILE A 84 1.50 -23.20 8.14
N ILE A 85 1.63 -22.07 8.80
CA ILE A 85 1.83 -21.97 10.24
C ILE A 85 0.47 -21.89 10.91
N ASP A 86 0.23 -22.72 11.92
CA ASP A 86 -0.99 -22.65 12.72
C ASP A 86 -1.09 -21.29 13.44
N ASP A 87 -2.27 -20.68 13.44
CA ASP A 87 -2.47 -19.32 13.97
C ASP A 87 -2.24 -19.23 15.49
N ASP A 88 -2.62 -20.25 16.27
CA ASP A 88 -2.44 -20.30 17.74
C ASP A 88 -0.99 -20.56 18.11
N ASP A 89 -0.31 -21.46 17.40
CA ASP A 89 1.11 -21.73 17.55
C ASP A 89 1.94 -20.50 17.20
N TRP A 90 1.58 -19.81 16.10
CA TRP A 90 2.22 -18.55 15.72
C TRP A 90 2.04 -17.47 16.79
N ALA A 91 0.82 -17.27 17.29
CA ALA A 91 0.54 -16.29 18.33
C ALA A 91 1.36 -16.58 19.59
N THR A 92 1.42 -17.83 20.02
CA THR A 92 2.18 -18.27 21.18
C THR A 92 3.67 -17.98 21.04
N MET A 93 4.27 -18.35 19.91
CA MET A 93 5.70 -18.18 19.64
C MET A 93 6.06 -16.70 19.43
N ARG A 94 5.26 -15.97 18.65
CA ARG A 94 5.42 -14.53 18.40
C ARG A 94 5.39 -13.75 19.71
N ASP A 95 4.41 -14.01 20.57
CA ASP A 95 4.23 -13.26 21.83
C ASP A 95 5.37 -13.55 22.82
N ALA A 96 5.88 -14.76 22.86
CA ALA A 96 7.06 -15.12 23.65
C ALA A 96 8.35 -14.49 23.11
N ALA A 97 8.46 -14.29 21.80
CA ALA A 97 9.67 -13.79 21.14
C ALA A 97 9.68 -12.24 20.97
N LYS A 98 8.75 -11.48 21.57
CA LYS A 98 8.74 -10.01 21.49
C LYS A 98 10.08 -9.41 21.92
N GLY A 99 10.63 -8.53 21.07
CA GLY A 99 11.94 -7.90 21.23
C GLY A 99 13.14 -8.84 20.96
N LYS A 100 12.89 -10.05 20.46
CA LYS A 100 13.89 -11.08 20.17
C LYS A 100 13.64 -11.68 18.79
N SER A 101 14.30 -12.83 18.49
CA SER A 101 14.15 -13.51 17.21
C SER A 101 13.79 -14.98 17.38
N ILE A 102 12.97 -15.47 16.45
CA ILE A 102 12.65 -16.89 16.24
C ILE A 102 13.64 -17.42 15.21
N THR A 103 14.28 -18.56 15.49
CA THR A 103 15.13 -19.26 14.52
C THR A 103 14.28 -20.17 13.64
N VAL A 104 14.46 -20.07 12.33
CA VAL A 104 13.75 -20.91 11.35
C VAL A 104 14.76 -21.74 10.57
N GLU A 105 14.62 -23.06 10.61
CA GLU A 105 15.37 -24.02 9.80
C GLU A 105 14.43 -24.63 8.76
N VAL A 106 14.85 -24.63 7.50
CA VAL A 106 14.04 -25.14 6.39
C VAL A 106 14.73 -26.35 5.77
N PHE A 107 13.93 -27.37 5.55
CA PHE A 107 14.32 -28.63 4.90
C PHE A 107 13.48 -28.78 3.64
N CYS A 108 14.12 -29.05 2.50
CA CYS A 108 13.42 -29.24 1.22
C CYS A 108 13.82 -30.59 0.59
N ASN A 109 12.84 -31.24 -0.01
CA ASN A 109 13.02 -32.42 -0.84
C ASN A 109 12.63 -32.08 -2.29
N ASN A 110 13.52 -32.33 -3.25
CA ASN A 110 13.29 -32.12 -4.68
C ASN A 110 13.13 -33.46 -5.43
N GLY A 111 12.79 -34.53 -4.71
CA GLY A 111 12.57 -35.88 -5.25
C GLY A 111 13.74 -36.84 -5.01
N ASP A 112 14.96 -36.35 -4.85
CA ASP A 112 16.15 -37.23 -4.69
C ASP A 112 16.56 -37.38 -3.23
N SER A 113 16.62 -36.26 -2.49
CA SER A 113 17.08 -36.27 -1.09
C SER A 113 16.67 -34.98 -0.38
N TRP A 114 16.61 -35.04 0.94
CA TRP A 114 16.40 -33.88 1.79
C TRP A 114 17.65 -33.04 1.91
N LYS A 115 17.48 -31.70 1.80
CA LYS A 115 18.51 -30.69 2.04
C LYS A 115 18.13 -29.87 3.25
N ALA A 116 19.03 -29.68 4.20
CA ALA A 116 18.90 -28.79 5.34
C ALA A 116 19.60 -27.47 5.04
N TYR A 117 18.87 -26.38 4.95
CA TYR A 117 19.39 -25.05 4.62
C TYR A 117 19.94 -24.34 5.85
N LYS A 118 20.79 -23.31 5.62
CA LYS A 118 21.27 -22.45 6.69
C LYS A 118 20.09 -21.75 7.36
N PRO A 119 19.96 -21.79 8.70
CA PRO A 119 18.89 -21.13 9.43
C PRO A 119 18.86 -19.61 9.18
N PHE A 120 17.67 -19.00 9.29
CA PHE A 120 17.48 -17.58 9.29
C PHE A 120 16.69 -17.13 10.53
N GLN A 121 16.61 -15.81 10.75
CA GLN A 121 15.93 -15.24 11.90
C GLN A 121 14.66 -14.49 11.47
N LEU A 122 13.59 -14.65 12.24
CA LEU A 122 12.43 -13.74 12.23
C LEU A 122 12.51 -12.89 13.49
N TYR A 123 12.81 -11.60 13.34
CA TYR A 123 12.87 -10.66 14.46
C TYR A 123 11.47 -10.18 14.79
N ILE A 124 11.02 -10.32 16.03
CA ILE A 124 9.72 -9.86 16.48
C ILE A 124 9.90 -8.52 17.19
N SER A 125 9.37 -7.45 16.62
CA SER A 125 9.42 -6.12 17.24
C SER A 125 8.62 -6.08 18.54
N ASN A 126 8.94 -5.15 19.45
CA ASN A 126 8.05 -4.77 20.54
C ASN A 126 6.88 -3.89 20.06
N ASP A 127 7.03 -3.27 18.88
CA ASP A 127 6.04 -2.37 18.30
C ASP A 127 4.98 -3.17 17.52
N THR A 128 3.72 -2.83 17.74
CA THR A 128 2.59 -3.30 16.93
C THR A 128 2.48 -2.49 15.64
N ILE A 129 1.70 -2.99 14.70
CA ILE A 129 1.28 -2.28 13.50
C ILE A 129 -0.22 -2.00 13.56
N ASP A 130 -0.71 -0.99 12.83
CA ASP A 130 -2.15 -0.79 12.67
C ASP A 130 -2.78 -2.07 12.13
N PRO A 131 -3.92 -2.51 12.70
CA PRO A 131 -4.47 -3.84 12.38
C PRO A 131 -5.04 -3.94 10.98
N TYR A 132 -5.31 -2.84 10.30
CA TYR A 132 -5.92 -2.84 8.98
C TYR A 132 -5.11 -2.02 7.98
N ILE A 133 -5.18 -2.45 6.73
CA ILE A 133 -4.80 -1.68 5.56
C ILE A 133 -5.95 -1.67 4.55
N SER A 134 -6.02 -0.62 3.74
CA SER A 134 -6.86 -0.60 2.54
C SER A 134 -6.00 -0.43 1.30
N TYR A 135 -6.50 -0.86 0.17
CA TYR A 135 -5.86 -0.71 -1.12
C TYR A 135 -6.89 -0.81 -2.25
N ARG A 136 -6.50 -0.33 -3.40
CA ARG A 136 -7.26 -0.50 -4.63
C ARG A 136 -6.72 -1.71 -5.40
N LEU A 137 -7.59 -2.68 -5.68
CA LEU A 137 -7.29 -3.79 -6.58
C LEU A 137 -7.60 -3.36 -8.02
N ILE A 138 -6.58 -3.26 -8.85
CA ILE A 138 -6.68 -2.80 -10.25
C ILE A 138 -5.83 -3.67 -11.16
N GLN A 139 -6.32 -3.93 -12.38
CA GLN A 139 -5.51 -4.60 -13.39
C GLN A 139 -4.28 -3.76 -13.77
N PRO A 140 -3.13 -4.38 -14.10
CA PRO A 140 -1.89 -3.67 -14.41
C PRO A 140 -2.01 -2.70 -15.58
N SER A 141 -2.93 -2.96 -16.52
CA SER A 141 -3.19 -2.09 -17.69
C SER A 141 -3.83 -0.76 -17.34
N TYR A 142 -4.43 -0.61 -16.14
CA TYR A 142 -5.16 0.59 -15.70
C TYR A 142 -6.31 1.01 -16.61
N VAL A 143 -6.92 0.06 -17.35
CA VAL A 143 -8.03 0.32 -18.29
C VAL A 143 -9.31 -0.46 -17.97
N ALA A 144 -9.24 -1.55 -17.21
CA ALA A 144 -10.39 -2.34 -16.80
C ALA A 144 -11.03 -1.76 -15.53
N TYR A 145 -11.64 -0.60 -15.66
CA TYR A 145 -12.18 0.16 -14.52
C TYR A 145 -13.40 -0.48 -13.86
N GLU A 146 -14.16 -1.31 -14.59
CA GLU A 146 -15.31 -2.06 -14.07
C GLU A 146 -14.92 -3.11 -13.02
N ASP A 147 -13.69 -3.58 -13.09
CA ASP A 147 -13.14 -4.61 -12.20
C ASP A 147 -12.43 -4.06 -10.96
N ILE A 148 -12.40 -2.73 -10.81
CA ILE A 148 -11.74 -2.11 -9.66
C ILE A 148 -12.53 -2.43 -8.38
N VAL A 149 -11.77 -2.80 -7.35
CA VAL A 149 -12.26 -2.99 -5.99
C VAL A 149 -11.44 -2.12 -5.05
N LEU A 150 -12.10 -1.39 -4.18
CA LEU A 150 -11.50 -0.84 -2.97
C LEU A 150 -11.70 -1.87 -1.86
N ALA A 151 -10.62 -2.46 -1.39
CA ALA A 151 -10.61 -3.53 -0.40
C ALA A 151 -9.91 -3.12 0.88
N GLN A 152 -10.18 -3.83 1.95
CA GLN A 152 -9.48 -3.74 3.23
C GLN A 152 -9.01 -5.11 3.68
N ARG A 153 -7.89 -5.14 4.39
CA ARG A 153 -7.24 -6.33 4.89
C ARG A 153 -6.91 -6.19 6.36
N ASN A 154 -7.23 -7.21 7.15
CA ASN A 154 -6.75 -7.34 8.52
C ASN A 154 -5.33 -7.94 8.53
N LEU A 155 -4.36 -7.22 9.08
CA LEU A 155 -2.97 -7.66 9.19
C LEU A 155 -2.72 -8.59 10.39
N THR A 156 -3.66 -8.66 11.33
CA THR A 156 -3.55 -9.55 12.51
C THR A 156 -4.18 -10.92 12.26
N THR A 157 -4.96 -11.01 11.19
CA THR A 157 -5.54 -12.24 10.62
C THR A 157 -5.29 -12.25 9.10
N PHE A 158 -5.98 -13.14 8.38
CA PHE A 158 -5.93 -13.16 6.92
C PHE A 158 -7.22 -12.62 6.28
N ASP A 159 -8.11 -11.99 7.07
CA ASP A 159 -9.40 -11.53 6.58
C ASP A 159 -9.25 -10.37 5.61
N GLU A 160 -9.89 -10.48 4.47
CA GLU A 160 -9.99 -9.44 3.45
C GLU A 160 -11.47 -9.26 3.07
N SER A 161 -11.90 -8.01 2.87
CA SER A 161 -13.25 -7.69 2.45
C SER A 161 -13.30 -6.45 1.58
N ASP A 162 -14.33 -6.37 0.73
CA ASP A 162 -14.58 -5.22 -0.11
C ASP A 162 -15.11 -4.04 0.72
N ILE A 163 -14.52 -2.86 0.56
CA ILE A 163 -15.11 -1.60 0.98
C ILE A 163 -16.13 -1.15 -0.06
N TYR A 164 -15.75 -1.20 -1.35
CA TYR A 164 -16.63 -0.85 -2.46
C TYR A 164 -16.14 -1.44 -3.79
N THR A 165 -17.07 -1.78 -4.66
CA THR A 165 -16.80 -2.19 -6.04
C THR A 165 -17.84 -1.65 -7.01
N ASN A 166 -17.42 -1.24 -8.20
CA ASN A 166 -18.32 -0.78 -9.26
C ASN A 166 -19.30 -1.85 -9.76
N ARG A 167 -18.99 -3.14 -9.58
CA ARG A 167 -19.86 -4.26 -9.94
C ARG A 167 -21.24 -4.20 -9.27
N LEU A 168 -21.37 -3.49 -8.14
CA LEU A 168 -22.65 -3.33 -7.42
C LEU A 168 -23.60 -2.34 -8.08
N VAL A 169 -23.13 -1.44 -8.94
CA VAL A 169 -23.92 -0.34 -9.49
C VAL A 169 -23.99 -0.34 -11.01
N GLN A 170 -23.15 -1.11 -11.70
CA GLN A 170 -23.09 -1.16 -13.16
C GLN A 170 -23.33 -2.54 -13.72
N THR A 171 -24.18 -2.56 -14.76
CA THR A 171 -24.43 -3.72 -15.62
C THR A 171 -23.63 -3.64 -16.93
N GLU A 172 -23.11 -2.46 -17.29
CA GLU A 172 -22.32 -2.23 -18.51
C GLU A 172 -21.03 -1.48 -18.17
N ALA A 173 -19.91 -2.02 -18.64
CA ALA A 173 -18.58 -1.43 -18.50
C ALA A 173 -18.47 -0.13 -19.29
N LYS A 174 -18.50 1.03 -18.63
CA LYS A 174 -18.22 2.34 -19.25
C LYS A 174 -17.30 3.17 -18.37
N GLY A 175 -16.05 2.69 -18.22
CA GLY A 175 -14.95 3.54 -17.75
C GLY A 175 -15.07 4.10 -16.34
N GLN A 176 -15.86 3.49 -15.46
CA GLN A 176 -15.95 3.99 -14.09
C GLN A 176 -14.70 3.65 -13.30
N CYS A 177 -14.00 4.66 -12.83
CA CYS A 177 -12.85 4.50 -11.97
C CYS A 177 -13.21 4.85 -10.53
N ILE A 178 -12.80 4.00 -9.59
CA ILE A 178 -12.76 4.32 -8.16
C ILE A 178 -11.30 4.62 -7.81
N ASN A 179 -11.05 5.75 -7.19
CA ASN A 179 -9.68 6.17 -6.93
C ASN A 179 -9.56 6.96 -5.62
N CYS A 180 -8.32 7.21 -5.21
CA CYS A 180 -7.99 8.22 -4.22
C CYS A 180 -8.71 8.06 -2.88
N HIS A 181 -8.77 6.82 -2.31
CA HIS A 181 -9.24 6.65 -0.94
C HIS A 181 -8.29 7.36 0.05
N SER A 182 -8.84 7.92 1.11
CA SER A 182 -8.10 8.64 2.13
C SER A 182 -8.88 8.67 3.44
N TYR A 183 -8.16 8.72 4.55
CA TYR A 183 -8.68 8.66 5.92
C TYR A 183 -8.17 9.84 6.73
N GLN A 184 -9.03 10.43 7.59
CA GLN A 184 -8.57 11.43 8.54
C GLN A 184 -7.85 10.75 9.69
N ASN A 185 -6.56 11.01 9.82
CA ASN A 185 -5.74 10.51 10.94
C ASN A 185 -5.94 8.99 11.20
N TYR A 186 -5.88 8.16 10.14
CA TYR A 186 -6.05 6.70 10.17
C TYR A 186 -7.43 6.19 10.61
N SER A 187 -8.42 7.08 10.80
CA SER A 187 -9.76 6.72 11.26
C SER A 187 -10.72 6.53 10.08
N THR A 188 -11.46 5.43 10.06
CA THR A 188 -12.49 5.14 9.07
C THR A 188 -13.82 5.84 9.35
N SER A 189 -13.97 6.52 10.50
CA SER A 189 -15.13 7.35 10.78
C SER A 189 -15.22 8.57 9.87
N ARG A 190 -14.06 9.04 9.37
CA ARG A 190 -13.95 10.05 8.32
C ARG A 190 -13.05 9.54 7.22
N MET A 191 -13.68 9.18 6.12
CA MET A 191 -12.99 8.67 4.94
C MET A 191 -13.65 9.17 3.66
N LEU A 192 -12.93 9.05 2.57
CA LEU A 192 -13.48 9.29 1.26
C LEU A 192 -12.84 8.39 0.20
N PHE A 193 -13.51 8.30 -0.94
CA PHE A 193 -12.93 7.86 -2.20
C PHE A 193 -13.59 8.61 -3.36
N HIS A 194 -12.86 8.77 -4.46
CA HIS A 194 -13.35 9.50 -5.63
C HIS A 194 -13.86 8.54 -6.70
N MET A 195 -15.02 8.87 -7.29
CA MET A 195 -15.64 8.17 -8.41
C MET A 195 -15.59 9.05 -9.65
N ARG A 196 -15.34 8.46 -10.81
CA ARG A 196 -15.30 9.17 -12.11
C ARG A 196 -16.40 8.65 -13.05
N GLN A 197 -16.55 9.32 -14.20
CA GLN A 197 -17.52 9.03 -15.25
C GLN A 197 -18.98 9.15 -14.78
N ASN A 198 -19.87 8.26 -15.23
CA ASN A 198 -21.32 8.37 -15.04
C ASN A 198 -21.80 8.48 -13.58
N LEU A 199 -21.04 7.92 -12.64
CA LEU A 199 -21.32 8.02 -11.20
C LEU A 199 -20.37 9.01 -10.51
N GLY A 200 -19.78 9.94 -11.29
CA GLY A 200 -18.75 10.86 -10.81
C GLY A 200 -19.14 11.61 -9.53
N GLY A 201 -18.15 11.86 -8.70
CA GLY A 201 -18.24 12.57 -7.44
C GLY A 201 -17.31 11.98 -6.37
N THR A 202 -17.13 12.71 -5.29
CA THR A 202 -16.42 12.25 -4.11
C THR A 202 -17.38 11.59 -3.14
N MET A 203 -17.23 10.31 -2.91
CA MET A 203 -17.94 9.58 -1.85
C MET A 203 -17.30 9.95 -0.52
N LEU A 204 -18.01 10.64 0.32
CA LEU A 204 -17.55 11.16 1.61
C LEU A 204 -18.29 10.47 2.75
N VAL A 205 -17.56 9.98 3.74
CA VAL A 205 -18.09 9.51 5.02
C VAL A 205 -17.66 10.48 6.11
N ASP A 206 -18.63 11.00 6.84
CA ASP A 206 -18.41 11.80 8.04
C ASP A 206 -19.23 11.21 9.19
N ASN A 207 -18.55 10.55 10.14
CA ASN A 207 -19.13 9.90 11.32
C ASN A 207 -20.34 9.00 11.00
N GLY A 208 -20.18 8.13 10.00
CA GLY A 208 -21.20 7.15 9.58
C GLY A 208 -22.24 7.68 8.59
N LYS A 209 -22.27 8.99 8.33
CA LYS A 209 -23.09 9.58 7.27
C LYS A 209 -22.36 9.52 5.95
N ILE A 210 -22.98 8.93 4.94
CA ILE A 210 -22.44 8.87 3.58
C ILE A 210 -23.10 9.95 2.73
N GLN A 211 -22.29 10.66 1.94
CA GLN A 211 -22.78 11.59 0.92
C GLN A 211 -21.89 11.56 -0.31
N LYS A 212 -22.46 11.85 -1.47
CA LYS A 212 -21.72 12.04 -2.71
C LYS A 212 -21.65 13.53 -3.02
N VAL A 213 -20.44 14.07 -3.18
CA VAL A 213 -20.19 15.50 -3.40
C VAL A 213 -19.54 15.71 -4.76
N ASP A 214 -20.02 16.69 -5.51
CA ASP A 214 -19.36 17.18 -6.72
C ASP A 214 -18.54 18.44 -6.38
N LEU A 215 -17.21 18.29 -6.43
CA LEU A 215 -16.25 19.35 -6.14
C LEU A 215 -15.90 20.20 -7.37
N LYS A 216 -16.45 19.85 -8.55
CA LYS A 216 -16.24 20.67 -9.74
C LYS A 216 -17.12 21.92 -9.71
N THR A 217 -16.49 23.07 -9.84
CA THR A 217 -17.12 24.38 -9.97
C THR A 217 -16.67 25.05 -11.26
N ASP A 218 -17.24 26.20 -11.60
CA ASP A 218 -16.80 26.98 -12.77
C ASP A 218 -15.38 27.54 -12.63
N SER A 219 -14.83 27.53 -11.39
CA SER A 219 -13.49 28.05 -11.05
C SER A 219 -12.45 26.93 -10.82
N THR A 220 -12.80 25.66 -11.02
CA THR A 220 -11.87 24.53 -10.85
C THR A 220 -11.64 23.81 -12.17
N ILE A 221 -10.43 23.32 -12.40
CA ILE A 221 -10.04 22.55 -13.62
C ILE A 221 -10.92 21.31 -13.76
N SER A 222 -11.04 20.53 -12.67
CA SER A 222 -11.79 19.29 -12.61
C SER A 222 -12.32 19.02 -11.20
N SER A 223 -12.97 17.89 -10.97
CA SER A 223 -13.26 17.41 -9.61
C SER A 223 -11.97 17.08 -8.87
N GLY A 224 -11.98 17.26 -7.54
CA GLY A 224 -10.80 17.03 -6.71
C GLY A 224 -10.32 15.57 -6.70
N VAL A 225 -9.02 15.37 -6.82
CA VAL A 225 -8.31 14.09 -6.72
C VAL A 225 -7.15 14.23 -5.73
N TYR A 226 -6.47 13.11 -5.40
CA TYR A 226 -5.36 13.07 -4.43
C TYR A 226 -5.69 13.80 -3.10
N PRO A 227 -6.76 13.37 -2.40
CA PRO A 227 -7.23 14.01 -1.19
C PRO A 227 -6.23 13.90 -0.03
N ALA A 228 -6.17 14.95 0.78
CA ALA A 228 -5.49 14.97 2.06
C ALA A 228 -6.40 15.61 3.11
N TRP A 229 -6.87 14.81 4.08
CA TRP A 229 -7.62 15.32 5.22
C TRP A 229 -6.74 16.16 6.13
N HIS A 230 -7.23 17.32 6.55
CA HIS A 230 -6.63 18.05 7.66
C HIS A 230 -6.73 17.19 8.93
N PRO A 231 -5.66 17.06 9.74
CA PRO A 231 -5.61 16.09 10.83
C PRO A 231 -6.68 16.27 11.92
N SER A 232 -7.21 17.48 12.09
CA SER A 232 -8.18 17.80 13.16
C SER A 232 -9.41 18.58 12.70
N LEU A 233 -9.34 19.34 11.60
CA LEU A 233 -10.46 20.10 11.06
C LEU A 233 -11.20 19.31 9.98
N ASN A 234 -12.45 19.66 9.72
CA ASN A 234 -13.26 19.04 8.69
C ASN A 234 -12.98 19.69 7.30
N LEU A 235 -11.68 19.74 6.97
CA LEU A 235 -11.12 20.32 5.75
C LEU A 235 -10.36 19.27 4.97
N ILE A 236 -10.44 19.33 3.66
CA ILE A 236 -9.72 18.40 2.77
C ILE A 236 -9.02 19.20 1.67
N ALA A 237 -7.71 19.06 1.56
CA ALA A 237 -6.98 19.55 0.41
C ALA A 237 -7.04 18.53 -0.73
N PHE A 238 -7.21 19.00 -1.95
CA PHE A 238 -7.21 18.20 -3.17
C PHE A 238 -6.32 18.84 -4.22
N SER A 239 -5.89 18.07 -5.21
CA SER A 239 -5.54 18.64 -6.50
C SER A 239 -6.68 18.46 -7.50
N THR A 240 -6.77 19.37 -8.48
CA THR A 240 -7.69 19.28 -9.63
C THR A 240 -6.85 19.16 -10.89
N ASN A 241 -7.01 18.07 -11.63
CA ASN A 241 -6.06 17.70 -12.68
C ASN A 241 -6.77 17.42 -14.01
N ASN A 242 -6.19 17.91 -15.11
CA ASN A 242 -6.43 17.36 -16.45
C ASN A 242 -5.33 16.37 -16.76
N THR A 243 -5.69 15.08 -16.81
CA THR A 243 -4.74 13.97 -16.86
C THR A 243 -4.78 13.27 -18.21
N MET A 244 -3.62 12.95 -18.76
CA MET A 244 -3.44 12.10 -19.94
C MET A 244 -2.78 10.78 -19.55
N GLN A 245 -3.20 9.70 -20.20
CA GLN A 245 -2.56 8.38 -20.08
C GLN A 245 -2.04 7.94 -21.45
N THR A 246 -0.82 7.43 -21.47
CA THR A 246 -0.20 6.86 -22.67
C THR A 246 0.44 5.51 -22.38
N PHE A 247 0.53 4.67 -23.42
CA PHE A 247 1.22 3.38 -23.34
C PHE A 247 2.58 3.49 -24.04
N LEU A 248 3.64 3.10 -23.31
CA LEU A 248 5.00 3.17 -23.82
C LEU A 248 5.40 1.82 -24.45
N MET A 249 5.69 1.84 -25.74
CA MET A 249 6.01 0.61 -26.52
C MET A 249 7.45 0.15 -26.35
N LYS A 250 8.36 1.02 -25.93
CA LYS A 250 9.80 0.77 -25.91
C LYS A 250 10.43 0.69 -24.53
N ASP A 251 9.76 1.22 -23.51
CA ASP A 251 10.29 1.33 -22.17
C ASP A 251 9.75 0.26 -21.22
N ASN A 252 10.53 -0.09 -20.22
CA ASN A 252 10.08 -0.98 -19.14
C ASN A 252 8.92 -0.37 -18.35
N GLY A 253 8.72 0.93 -18.44
CA GLY A 253 7.68 1.70 -17.76
C GLY A 253 6.32 1.67 -18.47
N LYS A 254 5.97 0.73 -19.24
CA LYS A 254 4.70 0.40 -19.96
C LYS A 254 3.60 1.46 -20.02
N ILE A 255 3.32 2.18 -18.95
CA ILE A 255 2.24 3.17 -18.84
C ILE A 255 2.80 4.45 -18.23
N GLU A 256 2.47 5.59 -18.87
CA GLU A 256 2.72 6.91 -18.31
C GLU A 256 1.41 7.64 -18.10
N VAL A 257 1.31 8.34 -16.97
CA VAL A 257 0.21 9.25 -16.65
C VAL A 257 0.81 10.59 -16.25
N PHE A 258 0.39 11.65 -16.92
CA PHE A 258 0.88 13.00 -16.67
C PHE A 258 -0.27 14.01 -16.70
N ASP A 259 -0.09 15.09 -15.98
CA ASP A 259 -1.05 16.20 -15.94
C ASP A 259 -0.71 17.24 -17.00
N THR A 260 -1.72 17.74 -17.68
CA THR A 260 -1.60 18.86 -18.63
C THR A 260 -1.99 20.19 -17.98
N ALA A 261 -2.67 20.14 -16.86
CA ALA A 261 -2.96 21.25 -15.96
C ALA A 261 -3.32 20.69 -14.59
N SER A 262 -2.86 21.31 -13.53
CA SER A 262 -3.30 20.96 -12.17
C SER A 262 -3.14 22.12 -11.18
N ASP A 263 -4.14 22.29 -10.31
CA ASP A 263 -4.23 23.29 -9.24
C ASP A 263 -4.49 22.61 -7.90
N LEU A 264 -4.30 23.35 -6.80
CA LEU A 264 -4.67 22.91 -5.46
C LEU A 264 -5.92 23.65 -4.96
N ILE A 265 -6.84 22.89 -4.36
CA ILE A 265 -8.09 23.40 -3.76
C ILE A 265 -8.25 22.92 -2.33
N LEU A 266 -8.94 23.72 -1.52
CA LEU A 266 -9.41 23.36 -0.18
C LEU A 266 -10.93 23.18 -0.20
N TYR A 267 -11.39 22.03 0.27
CA TYR A 267 -12.81 21.77 0.49
C TYR A 267 -13.14 21.82 1.98
N ASP A 268 -14.07 22.71 2.33
CA ASP A 268 -14.68 22.82 3.66
C ASP A 268 -15.96 21.97 3.68
N VAL A 269 -15.89 20.85 4.40
CA VAL A 269 -16.97 19.86 4.45
C VAL A 269 -18.21 20.42 5.16
N ASP A 270 -18.00 21.20 6.23
CA ASP A 270 -19.11 21.73 7.07
C ASP A 270 -19.92 22.77 6.29
N ASN A 271 -19.25 23.59 5.47
CA ASN A 271 -19.89 24.64 4.68
C ASN A 271 -20.21 24.21 3.24
N ASN A 272 -19.75 23.03 2.82
CA ASN A 272 -19.83 22.53 1.44
C ASN A 272 -19.28 23.57 0.43
N THR A 273 -18.10 24.12 0.70
CA THR A 273 -17.46 25.13 -0.13
C THR A 273 -16.06 24.72 -0.57
N VAL A 274 -15.69 25.13 -1.78
CA VAL A 274 -14.35 24.98 -2.37
C VAL A 274 -13.70 26.35 -2.48
N SER A 275 -12.43 26.42 -2.13
CA SER A 275 -11.57 27.60 -2.36
C SER A 275 -10.24 27.18 -2.99
N THR A 276 -9.60 28.09 -3.72
CA THR A 276 -8.28 27.86 -4.31
C THR A 276 -7.19 27.98 -3.25
N ILE A 277 -6.26 27.01 -3.23
CA ILE A 277 -5.00 27.10 -2.47
C ILE A 277 -3.90 27.70 -3.36
N SER A 278 -3.78 27.18 -4.59
CA SER A 278 -2.81 27.61 -5.58
C SER A 278 -3.31 27.29 -6.99
N ASN A 279 -3.01 28.15 -7.96
CA ASN A 279 -3.45 28.04 -9.36
C ASN A 279 -2.48 28.74 -10.33
N ASP A 280 -1.19 28.54 -10.19
CA ASP A 280 -0.19 29.07 -11.12
C ASP A 280 -0.30 28.37 -12.48
N SER A 281 -0.61 29.11 -13.53
CA SER A 281 -0.82 28.60 -14.89
C SER A 281 0.45 28.03 -15.55
N ASN A 282 1.63 28.21 -14.95
CA ASN A 282 2.90 27.65 -15.39
C ASN A 282 3.40 26.52 -14.49
N SER A 283 2.62 26.15 -13.48
CA SER A 283 2.92 25.07 -12.56
C SER A 283 1.90 23.93 -12.68
N LEU A 284 2.36 22.71 -12.38
CA LEU A 284 1.54 21.54 -12.22
C LEU A 284 1.59 21.15 -10.73
N GLU A 285 0.52 21.45 -9.98
CA GLU A 285 0.49 21.31 -8.53
C GLU A 285 -0.33 20.08 -8.15
N SER A 286 0.24 19.15 -7.35
CA SER A 286 -0.41 17.87 -7.06
C SER A 286 0.02 17.29 -5.71
N PHE A 287 -0.64 16.21 -5.27
CA PHE A 287 -0.31 15.41 -4.10
C PHE A 287 -0.18 16.20 -2.78
N PRO A 288 -1.20 16.97 -2.39
CA PRO A 288 -1.16 17.68 -1.11
C PRO A 288 -1.10 16.68 0.06
N ILE A 289 -0.42 17.06 1.16
CA ILE A 289 -0.40 16.34 2.43
C ILE A 289 -0.23 17.31 3.59
N TRP A 290 -0.99 17.14 4.67
CA TRP A 290 -0.90 17.99 5.85
C TRP A 290 0.19 17.51 6.81
N SER A 291 0.83 18.48 7.49
CA SER A 291 1.60 18.20 8.70
C SER A 291 0.68 17.65 9.79
N PRO A 292 1.18 16.78 10.71
CA PRO A 292 0.36 16.22 11.78
C PRO A 292 -0.26 17.26 12.73
N ASP A 293 0.35 18.44 12.85
CA ASP A 293 -0.17 19.57 13.63
C ASP A 293 -1.20 20.43 12.86
N GLY A 294 -1.40 20.14 11.57
CA GLY A 294 -2.35 20.83 10.68
C GLY A 294 -1.96 22.27 10.32
N LYS A 295 -0.72 22.69 10.56
CA LYS A 295 -0.29 24.08 10.33
C LYS A 295 0.51 24.28 9.03
N THR A 296 0.79 23.19 8.31
CA THR A 296 1.57 23.22 7.08
C THR A 296 0.98 22.23 6.07
N LEU A 297 0.80 22.69 4.84
CA LEU A 297 0.47 21.86 3.70
C LEU A 297 1.73 21.66 2.85
N TYR A 298 2.13 20.42 2.65
CA TYR A 298 3.16 20.02 1.70
C TYR A 298 2.51 19.55 0.41
N TYR A 299 3.17 19.77 -0.74
CA TYR A 299 2.66 19.35 -2.04
C TYR A 299 3.80 19.23 -3.06
N CYS A 300 3.48 18.68 -4.22
CA CYS A 300 4.38 18.61 -5.37
C CYS A 300 4.06 19.70 -6.37
N ASP A 301 5.09 20.32 -6.91
CA ASP A 301 4.99 21.38 -7.92
C ASP A 301 6.02 21.15 -9.04
N ALA A 302 5.55 21.18 -10.29
CA ALA A 302 6.43 21.13 -11.45
C ALA A 302 6.23 22.38 -12.29
N HIS A 303 7.19 23.29 -12.25
CA HIS A 303 7.20 24.43 -13.15
C HIS A 303 7.49 23.97 -14.59
N PHE A 304 6.65 24.37 -15.53
CA PHE A 304 6.78 24.01 -16.95
C PHE A 304 6.74 25.28 -17.81
N GLU A 305 7.88 25.60 -18.43
CA GLU A 305 7.98 26.72 -19.34
C GLU A 305 7.38 26.40 -20.70
N TYR A 306 6.32 27.13 -21.04
CA TYR A 306 5.67 27.03 -22.34
C TYR A 306 6.44 27.93 -23.34
N ALA A 307 6.68 27.41 -24.55
CA ALA A 307 7.23 28.20 -25.64
C ALA A 307 6.15 29.14 -26.19
N PRO A 308 6.26 30.46 -25.99
CA PRO A 308 5.19 31.40 -26.30
C PRO A 308 4.92 31.54 -27.81
N ASN A 309 5.92 31.24 -28.65
CA ASN A 309 5.83 31.31 -30.11
C ASN A 309 5.58 29.97 -30.78
N ASP A 310 5.29 28.91 -30.01
CA ASP A 310 4.94 27.61 -30.57
C ASP A 310 3.51 27.65 -31.14
N THR A 311 3.30 26.97 -32.25
CA THR A 311 1.96 26.79 -32.83
C THR A 311 1.10 25.81 -32.04
N MET A 312 1.71 25.02 -31.14
CA MET A 312 1.03 24.06 -30.29
C MET A 312 0.40 24.75 -29.06
N SER A 313 -0.77 24.25 -28.65
CA SER A 313 -1.37 24.66 -27.38
C SER A 313 -0.47 24.27 -26.19
N LYS A 314 -0.69 24.89 -25.00
CA LYS A 314 -0.02 24.51 -23.76
C LYS A 314 -0.13 22.99 -23.49
N GLU A 315 -1.32 22.45 -23.62
CA GLU A 315 -1.58 21.01 -23.45
C GLU A 315 -0.74 20.14 -24.42
N GLN A 316 -0.69 20.52 -25.70
CA GLN A 316 0.11 19.81 -26.70
C GLN A 316 1.61 19.87 -26.41
N GLN A 317 2.11 20.99 -25.89
CA GLN A 317 3.51 21.12 -25.47
C GLN A 317 3.82 20.19 -24.30
N VAL A 318 2.95 20.11 -23.30
CA VAL A 318 3.10 19.15 -22.19
C VAL A 318 3.10 17.71 -22.69
N ILE A 319 2.14 17.33 -23.57
CA ILE A 319 2.07 15.98 -24.16
C ILE A 319 3.37 15.61 -24.87
N ARG A 320 3.94 16.55 -25.62
CA ARG A 320 5.17 16.32 -26.38
C ARG A 320 6.41 16.24 -25.51
N ARG A 321 6.43 16.98 -24.40
CA ARG A 321 7.59 17.20 -23.53
C ARG A 321 7.41 16.60 -22.13
N TYR A 322 6.49 15.68 -21.92
CA TYR A 322 6.16 15.14 -20.58
C TYR A 322 7.39 14.59 -19.83
N GLY A 323 8.41 14.07 -20.52
CA GLY A 323 9.68 13.62 -19.93
C GLY A 323 10.54 14.74 -19.34
N GLU A 324 10.24 16.02 -19.64
CA GLU A 324 10.90 17.19 -19.06
C GLU A 324 10.26 17.63 -17.74
N ILE A 325 9.04 17.19 -17.44
CA ILE A 325 8.31 17.54 -16.22
C ILE A 325 9.00 16.93 -15.02
N LYS A 326 9.39 17.79 -14.07
CA LYS A 326 10.07 17.39 -12.84
C LYS A 326 9.44 18.10 -11.66
N TYR A 327 8.89 17.31 -10.75
CA TYR A 327 8.23 17.82 -9.56
C TYR A 327 9.23 18.06 -8.44
N ASN A 328 9.09 19.20 -7.78
CA ASN A 328 9.74 19.58 -6.54
C ASN A 328 8.79 19.35 -5.34
N LEU A 329 9.31 19.35 -4.14
CA LEU A 329 8.49 19.37 -2.92
C LEU A 329 8.46 20.78 -2.37
N LEU A 330 7.26 21.32 -2.21
CA LEU A 330 6.97 22.63 -1.64
C LEU A 330 6.10 22.51 -0.39
N ARG A 331 6.03 23.60 0.37
CA ARG A 331 5.11 23.74 1.50
C ARG A 331 4.53 25.13 1.57
N ARG A 332 3.36 25.26 2.22
CA ARG A 332 2.75 26.53 2.62
C ARG A 332 2.33 26.44 4.09
N SER A 333 2.56 27.51 4.85
CA SER A 333 1.96 27.63 6.18
C SER A 333 0.44 27.76 6.06
N PHE A 334 -0.29 27.30 7.07
CA PHE A 334 -1.75 27.38 7.13
C PHE A 334 -2.21 27.95 8.47
N ASN A 335 -3.14 28.91 8.39
CA ASN A 335 -3.82 29.45 9.55
C ASN A 335 -5.17 28.73 9.76
N PRO A 336 -5.32 27.90 10.81
CA PRO A 336 -6.54 27.13 11.03
C PRO A 336 -7.76 27.96 11.47
N GLN A 337 -7.58 29.21 11.86
CA GLN A 337 -8.69 30.11 12.25
C GLN A 337 -9.30 30.84 11.03
N THR A 338 -8.47 31.23 10.08
CA THR A 338 -8.90 31.99 8.89
C THR A 338 -8.99 31.11 7.64
N HIS A 339 -8.47 29.90 7.68
CA HIS A 339 -8.31 28.97 6.54
C HIS A 339 -7.50 29.58 5.39
N THR A 340 -6.48 30.38 5.71
CA THR A 340 -5.61 31.05 4.73
C THR A 340 -4.22 30.39 4.70
N PHE A 341 -3.60 30.44 3.53
CA PHE A 341 -2.27 29.90 3.28
C PHE A 341 -1.25 31.03 3.14
N GLY A 342 -0.02 30.79 3.61
CA GLY A 342 1.14 31.62 3.35
C GLY A 342 1.75 31.37 1.97
N GLU A 343 2.87 32.05 1.70
CA GLU A 343 3.64 31.86 0.48
C GLU A 343 4.20 30.45 0.34
N ALA A 344 4.47 30.05 -0.91
CA ALA A 344 5.11 28.77 -1.20
C ALA A 344 6.60 28.81 -0.82
N GLU A 345 7.06 27.78 -0.13
CA GLU A 345 8.47 27.59 0.24
C GLU A 345 8.99 26.26 -0.32
N MET A 346 10.19 26.29 -0.92
CA MET A 346 10.86 25.10 -1.40
C MET A 346 11.32 24.23 -0.24
N VAL A 347 10.95 22.95 -0.25
CA VAL A 347 11.43 21.93 0.71
C VAL A 347 12.54 21.09 0.07
N PHE A 348 12.34 20.68 -1.19
CA PHE A 348 13.34 19.92 -1.92
C PHE A 348 13.28 20.22 -3.42
N ASP A 349 14.36 20.77 -3.95
CA ASP A 349 14.52 21.03 -5.38
C ASP A 349 15.07 19.78 -6.08
N ALA A 350 14.16 18.91 -6.53
CA ALA A 350 14.47 17.71 -7.28
C ALA A 350 14.79 18.04 -8.75
N ALA A 351 14.12 19.04 -9.32
CA ALA A 351 14.28 19.44 -10.72
C ALA A 351 15.71 19.89 -11.04
N SER A 352 16.34 20.68 -10.17
CA SER A 352 17.75 21.10 -10.33
C SER A 352 18.73 19.92 -10.31
N ARG A 353 18.32 18.79 -9.74
CA ARG A 353 19.09 17.53 -9.69
C ARG A 353 18.74 16.58 -10.83
N GLY A 354 17.92 17.01 -11.80
CA GLY A 354 17.45 16.19 -12.90
C GLY A 354 16.46 15.09 -12.48
N LYS A 355 15.80 15.25 -11.31
CA LYS A 355 14.88 14.29 -10.70
C LYS A 355 13.48 14.85 -10.52
N SER A 356 12.52 13.97 -10.22
CA SER A 356 11.15 14.31 -9.93
C SER A 356 10.72 13.66 -8.61
N ALA A 357 10.25 14.46 -7.65
CA ALA A 357 9.82 14.02 -6.33
C ALA A 357 8.30 14.07 -6.22
N THR A 358 7.66 12.94 -5.87
CA THR A 358 6.19 12.85 -5.82
C THR A 358 5.72 11.98 -4.64
N LEU A 359 4.39 11.94 -4.44
CA LEU A 359 3.75 11.10 -3.43
C LEU A 359 4.30 11.31 -2.01
N PRO A 360 4.41 12.56 -1.53
CA PRO A 360 4.95 12.83 -0.20
C PRO A 360 4.06 12.24 0.90
N ARG A 361 4.69 11.82 2.01
CA ARG A 361 4.02 11.42 3.26
C ARG A 361 4.85 11.85 4.46
N LEU A 362 4.19 12.35 5.48
CA LEU A 362 4.83 12.72 6.74
C LEU A 362 4.72 11.61 7.77
N SER A 363 5.79 11.42 8.56
CA SER A 363 5.70 10.59 9.75
C SER A 363 4.71 11.20 10.75
N PRO A 364 4.03 10.38 11.60
CA PRO A 364 3.03 10.87 12.55
C PRO A 364 3.55 11.90 13.56
N ASP A 365 4.86 11.91 13.82
CA ASP A 365 5.53 12.92 14.66
C ASP A 365 5.93 14.20 13.89
N GLY A 366 5.71 14.22 12.57
CA GLY A 366 6.04 15.36 11.71
C GLY A 366 7.53 15.56 11.42
N ARG A 367 8.40 14.66 11.89
CA ARG A 367 9.85 14.81 11.72
C ARG A 367 10.32 14.41 10.33
N TYR A 368 9.82 13.32 9.81
CA TYR A 368 10.28 12.75 8.54
C TYR A 368 9.28 12.97 7.42
N LEU A 369 9.79 13.41 6.28
CA LEU A 369 9.05 13.46 5.01
C LEU A 369 9.61 12.37 4.11
N VAL A 370 8.80 11.38 3.73
CA VAL A 370 9.15 10.37 2.73
C VAL A 370 8.43 10.66 1.42
N PHE A 371 9.05 10.30 0.30
CA PHE A 371 8.53 10.54 -1.04
C PHE A 371 9.14 9.57 -2.05
N ALA A 372 8.48 9.39 -3.19
CA ALA A 372 9.04 8.67 -4.33
C ALA A 372 9.87 9.64 -5.18
N LEU A 373 11.07 9.21 -5.58
CA LEU A 373 11.98 9.98 -6.42
C LEU A 373 12.31 9.20 -7.69
N GLY A 374 11.88 9.71 -8.83
CA GLY A 374 12.14 9.17 -10.16
C GLY A 374 12.90 10.15 -11.05
N ASN A 375 12.99 9.86 -12.35
CA ASN A 375 13.71 10.71 -13.30
C ASN A 375 12.84 11.86 -13.85
N TYR A 376 11.54 11.68 -13.97
CA TYR A 376 10.58 12.67 -14.50
C TYR A 376 9.16 12.29 -14.09
N GLY A 377 8.19 13.18 -14.34
CA GLY A 377 6.76 12.92 -14.23
C GLY A 377 6.29 12.65 -12.80
N CYS A 378 5.09 12.10 -12.70
CA CYS A 378 4.45 11.82 -11.40
C CYS A 378 3.95 10.37 -11.25
N PHE A 379 3.98 9.57 -12.28
CA PHE A 379 3.43 8.20 -12.25
C PHE A 379 4.50 7.15 -11.91
N HIS A 380 5.21 7.38 -10.83
CA HIS A 380 6.37 6.60 -10.39
C HIS A 380 6.07 5.12 -10.15
N VAL A 381 4.82 4.73 -10.05
CA VAL A 381 4.42 3.31 -9.95
C VAL A 381 4.90 2.46 -11.13
N TRP A 382 5.15 3.08 -12.30
CA TRP A 382 5.69 2.42 -13.50
C TRP A 382 7.13 2.82 -13.83
N HIS A 383 7.77 3.64 -13.02
CA HIS A 383 9.17 4.03 -13.20
C HIS A 383 10.07 3.11 -12.41
N ASN A 384 10.75 2.17 -13.07
CA ASN A 384 11.57 1.15 -12.40
C ASN A 384 12.70 1.73 -11.55
N GLU A 385 13.16 2.92 -11.88
CA GLU A 385 14.19 3.66 -11.13
C GLU A 385 13.63 4.49 -9.98
N ALA A 386 12.32 4.46 -9.76
CA ALA A 386 11.71 5.20 -8.66
C ALA A 386 11.89 4.45 -7.34
N ASP A 387 12.53 5.14 -6.41
CA ASP A 387 12.83 4.70 -5.06
C ASP A 387 12.18 5.60 -4.01
N ILE A 388 12.02 5.09 -2.80
CA ILE A 388 11.57 5.89 -1.65
C ILE A 388 12.76 6.52 -0.95
N TYR A 389 12.67 7.84 -0.77
CA TYR A 389 13.64 8.66 -0.05
C TYR A 389 13.00 9.30 1.17
N LEU A 390 13.84 9.73 2.10
CA LEU A 390 13.48 10.39 3.35
C LEU A 390 14.25 11.69 3.50
N ILE A 391 13.56 12.73 3.96
CA ILE A 391 14.13 13.97 4.50
C ILE A 391 13.84 14.04 6.00
N ASP A 392 14.86 14.33 6.83
CA ASP A 392 14.64 14.79 8.20
C ASP A 392 14.35 16.29 8.17
N LEU A 393 13.11 16.70 8.45
CA LEU A 393 12.70 18.10 8.41
C LEU A 393 13.40 18.99 9.46
N GLN A 394 14.10 18.41 10.42
CA GLN A 394 15.00 19.12 11.30
C GLN A 394 16.39 19.38 10.69
N GLN A 395 16.73 18.65 9.60
CA GLN A 395 17.99 18.77 8.84
C GLN A 395 17.68 18.58 7.34
N PRO A 396 16.94 19.51 6.71
CA PRO A 396 16.34 19.31 5.38
C PRO A 396 17.35 19.30 4.22
N ASP A 397 18.62 19.63 4.45
CA ASP A 397 19.62 19.78 3.39
C ASP A 397 20.04 18.47 2.71
N SER A 398 19.66 17.31 3.27
CA SER A 398 20.03 15.99 2.75
C SER A 398 18.83 15.07 2.60
N ILE A 399 18.88 14.26 1.52
CA ILE A 399 17.93 13.18 1.28
C ILE A 399 18.61 11.84 1.49
N HIS A 400 17.87 10.87 1.98
CA HIS A 400 18.38 9.54 2.31
C HIS A 400 17.52 8.45 1.63
N ARG A 401 18.17 7.62 0.79
CA ARG A 401 17.51 6.46 0.19
C ARG A 401 17.20 5.43 1.27
N LEU A 402 15.99 4.87 1.27
CA LEU A 402 15.57 3.86 2.25
C LEU A 402 15.89 2.44 1.75
N ASP A 403 17.17 2.06 1.78
CA ASP A 403 17.66 0.81 1.16
C ASP A 403 16.94 -0.45 1.63
N GLY A 404 16.53 -0.54 2.90
CA GLY A 404 15.77 -1.67 3.41
C GLY A 404 14.37 -1.81 2.81
N LEU A 405 13.80 -0.72 2.30
CA LEU A 405 12.47 -0.66 1.69
C LEU A 405 12.53 -0.82 0.17
N ASN A 406 13.54 -0.27 -0.47
CA ASN A 406 13.70 -0.21 -1.92
C ASN A 406 14.20 -1.52 -2.54
N SER A 407 13.99 -1.67 -3.84
CA SER A 407 14.40 -2.82 -4.67
C SER A 407 14.99 -2.33 -6.00
N PRO A 408 15.41 -3.22 -6.90
CA PRO A 408 15.81 -2.84 -8.26
C PRO A 408 14.66 -2.38 -9.16
N LEU A 409 13.40 -2.54 -8.73
CA LEU A 409 12.21 -2.13 -9.47
C LEU A 409 11.46 -1.05 -8.69
N SER A 410 10.37 -0.53 -9.27
CA SER A 410 9.62 0.61 -8.75
C SER A 410 9.06 0.41 -7.33
N GLU A 411 9.29 1.40 -6.49
CA GLU A 411 8.58 1.65 -5.23
C GLU A 411 7.81 2.96 -5.31
N SER A 412 6.55 2.94 -4.83
CA SER A 412 5.66 4.10 -4.87
C SER A 412 4.64 4.09 -3.72
N TYR A 413 3.87 5.15 -3.59
CA TYR A 413 2.82 5.30 -2.59
C TYR A 413 3.24 4.93 -1.15
N PRO A 414 4.28 5.59 -0.60
CA PRO A 414 4.67 5.34 0.79
C PRO A 414 3.56 5.73 1.76
N SER A 415 3.38 4.94 2.82
CA SER A 415 2.42 5.19 3.90
C SER A 415 3.04 4.82 5.24
N PHE A 416 2.89 5.68 6.26
CA PHE A 416 3.33 5.36 7.63
C PHE A 416 2.20 4.73 8.42
N SER A 417 2.54 3.77 9.29
CA SER A 417 1.65 3.34 10.38
C SER A 417 1.43 4.47 11.38
N SER A 418 0.31 4.44 12.11
CA SER A 418 -0.07 5.52 13.02
C SER A 418 0.91 5.73 14.19
N ASN A 419 1.72 4.72 14.52
CA ASN A 419 2.79 4.82 15.52
C ASN A 419 4.15 5.22 14.92
N GLY A 420 4.25 5.41 13.60
CA GLY A 420 5.46 5.79 12.90
C GLY A 420 6.58 4.74 12.91
N ARG A 421 6.25 3.48 13.25
CA ARG A 421 7.23 2.39 13.36
C ARG A 421 7.32 1.53 12.09
N TRP A 422 6.39 1.69 11.17
CA TRP A 422 6.28 0.92 9.94
C TRP A 422 6.06 1.86 8.76
N ILE A 423 6.75 1.58 7.65
CA ILE A 423 6.47 2.18 6.35
C ILE A 423 6.03 1.07 5.42
N MET A 424 4.97 1.31 4.68
CA MET A 424 4.47 0.45 3.63
C MET A 424 4.58 1.15 2.27
N THR A 425 4.88 0.40 1.21
CA THR A 425 4.92 0.90 -0.16
C THR A 425 4.28 -0.09 -1.12
N ASP A 426 3.82 0.40 -2.26
CA ASP A 426 3.64 -0.42 -3.45
C ASP A 426 5.00 -0.78 -4.06
N SER A 427 5.24 -2.06 -4.32
CA SER A 427 6.46 -2.53 -4.95
C SER A 427 6.18 -3.47 -6.11
N ARG A 428 6.94 -3.31 -7.20
CA ARG A 428 6.91 -4.21 -8.36
C ARG A 428 8.03 -5.25 -8.36
N ARG A 429 8.77 -5.39 -7.26
CA ARG A 429 10.00 -6.19 -7.12
C ARG A 429 9.90 -7.65 -7.54
N GLU A 430 8.69 -8.23 -7.57
CA GLU A 430 8.52 -9.65 -7.86
C GLU A 430 8.55 -9.97 -9.36
N ASP A 431 7.84 -9.19 -10.17
CA ASP A 431 7.62 -9.50 -11.59
C ASP A 431 7.62 -8.28 -12.53
N GLY A 432 7.77 -7.08 -11.98
CA GLY A 432 7.74 -5.83 -12.73
C GLY A 432 6.36 -5.42 -13.29
N ASN A 433 5.31 -6.21 -13.06
CA ASN A 433 3.96 -5.96 -13.57
C ASN A 433 2.95 -5.61 -12.47
N TYR A 434 2.94 -6.40 -11.41
CA TYR A 434 1.96 -6.25 -10.33
C TYR A 434 2.59 -5.55 -9.14
N THR A 435 1.93 -4.52 -8.63
CA THR A 435 2.29 -3.95 -7.34
C THR A 435 1.79 -4.84 -6.21
N ARG A 436 2.59 -4.94 -5.16
CA ARG A 436 2.27 -5.60 -3.89
C ARG A 436 2.67 -4.71 -2.73
N PRO A 437 1.93 -4.69 -1.62
CA PRO A 437 2.32 -3.95 -0.43
C PRO A 437 3.49 -4.63 0.26
N TYR A 438 4.56 -3.88 0.47
CA TYR A 438 5.73 -4.27 1.22
C TYR A 438 5.88 -3.37 2.45
N ILE A 439 6.17 -3.97 3.60
CA ILE A 439 6.26 -3.29 4.89
C ILE A 439 7.69 -3.39 5.42
N SER A 440 8.22 -2.28 5.93
CA SER A 440 9.53 -2.22 6.58
C SER A 440 9.42 -1.61 7.97
N TYR A 441 10.22 -2.13 8.90
CA TYR A 441 10.36 -1.57 10.24
C TYR A 441 11.25 -0.32 10.23
N VAL A 442 10.80 0.73 10.91
CA VAL A 442 11.53 1.99 11.12
C VAL A 442 11.99 2.06 12.58
N PRO A 443 13.27 1.80 12.87
CA PRO A 443 13.78 1.85 14.23
C PRO A 443 13.75 3.29 14.79
N LYS A 444 13.48 3.45 16.10
CA LYS A 444 13.66 4.74 16.79
C LYS A 444 15.12 5.13 16.72
N THR A 445 15.38 6.38 16.38
CA THR A 445 16.72 6.92 16.33
C THR A 445 16.87 8.08 17.33
N ALA A 446 18.09 8.30 17.82
CA ALA A 446 18.41 9.49 18.55
C ALA A 446 18.27 10.75 17.69
N ALA A 447 18.21 11.91 18.31
CA ALA A 447 18.19 13.18 17.59
C ALA A 447 19.42 13.29 16.66
N GLY A 448 19.21 13.74 15.44
CA GLY A 448 20.26 13.87 14.42
C GLY A 448 20.67 12.57 13.71
N GLN A 449 20.02 11.45 14.00
CA GLN A 449 20.28 10.19 13.29
C GLN A 449 19.10 9.85 12.36
N ILE A 450 19.44 9.43 11.14
CA ILE A 450 18.47 8.96 10.15
C ILE A 450 18.15 7.49 10.42
N PRO A 451 16.85 7.09 10.45
CA PRO A 451 16.47 5.70 10.66
C PRO A 451 16.89 4.86 9.45
N LYS A 452 17.52 3.73 9.73
CA LYS A 452 17.78 2.70 8.72
C LYS A 452 16.61 1.72 8.74
N CYS A 453 15.77 1.79 7.72
CA CYS A 453 14.69 0.82 7.53
C CYS A 453 15.25 -0.59 7.45
N HIS A 454 14.58 -1.54 8.11
CA HIS A 454 14.94 -2.95 8.00
C HIS A 454 14.51 -3.52 6.66
N LYS A 455 14.96 -4.74 6.32
CA LYS A 455 14.52 -5.43 5.11
C LYS A 455 13.00 -5.51 5.07
N ALA A 456 12.42 -5.04 3.97
CA ALA A 456 10.96 -5.08 3.76
C ALA A 456 10.47 -6.52 3.51
N PHE A 457 9.25 -6.79 3.93
CA PHE A 457 8.55 -8.05 3.73
C PHE A 457 7.19 -7.82 3.07
N ALA A 458 6.75 -8.79 2.26
CA ALA A 458 5.41 -8.78 1.67
C ALA A 458 4.35 -9.02 2.75
N VAL A 459 3.19 -8.39 2.61
CA VAL A 459 2.03 -8.67 3.48
C VAL A 459 1.69 -10.16 3.41
N PRO A 460 1.65 -10.89 4.56
CA PRO A 460 1.45 -12.32 4.56
C PRO A 460 0.10 -12.75 3.98
N GLN A 461 0.07 -13.88 3.30
CA GLN A 461 -1.14 -14.50 2.75
C GLN A 461 -1.42 -15.84 3.43
N LYS A 462 -2.68 -16.20 3.61
CA LYS A 462 -3.07 -17.49 4.18
C LYS A 462 -2.51 -18.65 3.34
N ASN A 463 -2.64 -18.56 2.02
CA ASN A 463 -1.93 -19.42 1.08
C ASN A 463 -0.87 -18.59 0.35
N PRO A 464 0.44 -18.85 0.56
CA PRO A 464 1.53 -18.07 -0.06
C PRO A 464 1.51 -18.13 -1.60
N GLU A 465 0.91 -19.15 -2.20
CA GLU A 465 0.75 -19.29 -3.64
C GLU A 465 -0.06 -18.15 -4.26
N TYR A 466 -0.99 -17.52 -3.53
CA TYR A 466 -1.76 -16.39 -4.05
C TYR A 466 -0.88 -15.21 -4.47
N ASN A 467 0.29 -15.04 -3.89
CA ASN A 467 1.25 -14.03 -4.34
C ASN A 467 1.80 -14.30 -5.76
N THR A 468 1.71 -15.53 -6.25
CA THR A 468 2.16 -15.91 -7.61
C THR A 468 1.04 -15.85 -8.65
N LEU A 469 -0.22 -15.85 -8.21
CA LEU A 469 -1.41 -15.96 -9.05
C LEU A 469 -2.19 -14.65 -9.17
N LEU A 470 -1.52 -13.51 -9.02
CA LEU A 470 -2.18 -12.21 -9.07
C LEU A 470 -2.78 -11.93 -10.45
N THR A 471 -4.01 -11.44 -10.47
CA THR A 471 -4.68 -10.89 -11.64
C THR A 471 -4.85 -9.37 -11.52
N LYS A 472 -4.61 -8.81 -10.35
CA LYS A 472 -4.73 -7.38 -10.02
C LYS A 472 -3.53 -6.92 -9.20
N SER A 473 -3.13 -5.68 -9.40
CA SER A 473 -2.22 -4.95 -8.53
C SER A 473 -2.93 -4.50 -7.26
N TYR A 474 -2.26 -4.60 -6.13
CA TYR A 474 -2.59 -3.86 -4.91
C TYR A 474 -2.01 -2.46 -5.09
N ASN A 475 -2.83 -1.43 -5.06
CA ASN A 475 -2.38 -0.08 -5.39
C ASN A 475 -2.82 0.93 -4.34
N ARG A 476 -1.92 1.85 -3.98
CA ARG A 476 -2.13 2.90 -2.95
C ARG A 476 -2.52 2.32 -1.60
N PRO A 477 -1.67 1.51 -0.96
CA PRO A 477 -1.97 0.96 0.35
C PRO A 477 -1.92 2.05 1.43
N GLU A 478 -2.95 2.08 2.30
CA GLU A 478 -3.07 3.02 3.42
C GLU A 478 -3.33 2.27 4.71
N PHE A 479 -2.70 2.66 5.81
CA PHE A 479 -2.97 2.11 7.13
C PHE A 479 -4.27 2.65 7.73
N MET A 480 -4.97 1.81 8.49
CA MET A 480 -6.18 2.14 9.23
C MET A 480 -6.16 1.50 10.63
N ARG A 481 -6.65 2.23 11.63
CA ARG A 481 -6.75 1.73 13.01
C ARG A 481 -7.93 0.77 13.23
N GLN A 482 -8.98 0.89 12.43
CA GLN A 482 -10.18 0.06 12.48
C GLN A 482 -10.69 -0.21 11.06
N PRO A 483 -11.52 -1.25 10.87
CA PRO A 483 -12.10 -1.52 9.55
C PRO A 483 -13.16 -0.48 9.16
N VAL A 484 -13.41 -0.35 7.87
CA VAL A 484 -14.61 0.29 7.36
C VAL A 484 -15.79 -0.66 7.61
N THR A 485 -16.77 -0.20 8.39
CA THR A 485 -17.94 -1.01 8.79
C THR A 485 -19.18 -0.73 7.95
N ILE A 486 -19.15 0.32 7.13
CA ILE A 486 -20.20 0.63 6.18
C ILE A 486 -20.22 -0.45 5.10
N SER A 487 -21.39 -0.99 4.80
CA SER A 487 -21.49 -2.05 3.81
C SER A 487 -21.26 -1.53 2.38
N PRO A 488 -20.70 -2.35 1.48
CA PRO A 488 -20.57 -1.99 0.06
C PRO A 488 -21.91 -1.64 -0.59
N LYS A 489 -23.04 -2.21 -0.12
CA LYS A 489 -24.39 -1.92 -0.62
C LYS A 489 -24.87 -0.51 -0.24
N ASP A 490 -24.51 -0.03 0.96
CA ASP A 490 -24.85 1.33 1.39
C ASP A 490 -24.09 2.36 0.55
N PHE A 491 -22.81 2.15 0.28
CA PHE A 491 -22.06 2.96 -0.68
C PHE A 491 -22.70 2.93 -2.08
N ALA A 492 -23.10 1.74 -2.55
CA ALA A 492 -23.72 1.56 -3.86
C ALA A 492 -25.09 2.28 -3.95
N ALA A 493 -25.85 2.34 -2.87
CA ALA A 493 -27.11 3.10 -2.82
C ALA A 493 -26.87 4.60 -3.00
N VAL A 494 -25.88 5.17 -2.27
CA VAL A 494 -25.52 6.59 -2.37
C VAL A 494 -24.85 6.90 -3.72
N ALA A 495 -24.06 5.97 -4.28
CA ALA A 495 -23.42 6.15 -5.59
C ALA A 495 -24.44 6.41 -6.72
N LYS A 496 -25.66 5.87 -6.61
CA LYS A 496 -26.76 6.07 -7.58
C LYS A 496 -27.49 7.40 -7.44
N THR A 497 -27.28 8.14 -6.34
CA THR A 497 -27.92 9.45 -6.15
C THR A 497 -27.16 10.56 -6.88
N ASP A 498 -27.81 11.69 -7.08
CA ASP A 498 -27.13 12.87 -7.58
C ASP A 498 -26.10 13.38 -6.55
N ALA A 499 -24.95 13.88 -7.04
CA ALA A 499 -23.96 14.47 -6.20
C ALA A 499 -24.38 15.88 -5.74
N VAL A 500 -24.19 16.19 -4.47
CA VAL A 500 -24.38 17.53 -3.93
C VAL A 500 -23.27 18.43 -4.44
N LYS A 501 -23.61 19.48 -5.18
CA LYS A 501 -22.61 20.41 -5.70
C LYS A 501 -22.03 21.30 -4.61
N ALA A 502 -20.71 21.35 -4.54
CA ALA A 502 -20.01 22.31 -3.71
C ALA A 502 -20.11 23.73 -4.32
N LYS A 503 -20.04 24.75 -3.47
CA LYS A 503 -20.03 26.16 -3.88
C LYS A 503 -18.59 26.67 -3.88
N TYR A 504 -18.24 27.50 -4.86
CA TYR A 504 -16.95 28.19 -4.82
C TYR A 504 -17.06 29.42 -3.90
N LYS A 505 -16.02 29.60 -3.05
CA LYS A 505 -15.94 30.69 -2.07
C LYS A 505 -14.99 31.77 -2.55
#